data_7e983df076810f3c59b65975bea0f3f2
#
_entry.id   7e983df076810f3c59b65975bea0f3f2
#
_cell.length_a   1.000
_cell.length_b   1.000
_cell.length_c   1.000
_cell.angle_alpha   90.00
_cell.angle_beta   90.00
_cell.angle_gamma   90.00
#
_symmetry.space_group_name_H-M   'P 1'
#
loop_
_entity.id
_entity.type
_entity.pdbx_description
1 polymer ?
#
loop_
_entity_poly.entity_id
_entity_poly.type
_entity_poly.pdbx_seq_one_letter_code
_entity_poly.pdbx_strand_id
1 'polypeptide(L)'
;ARGLPLVFSVHGRGEPAWMFAEKNGWDRLADETGAFLLAVPDSPENIWFLERDGGVFARMIDRLHSRYGIDRERVYLTGFSNGGMMTREAGTRYPQLFAALSPWNAPPAETWPGFAEGGWQMPCFIYLGDNDPVARGTEEPLLEQMLRANCCAAVRTAGGFVPDAIYNGENHYTAARGYTEGERFGTAVYRDAQGVPRVCVTVMKNMPHGAIHDESRAAWEFMRRYRRPGNGKAVETVPHTESTETECAKQKEERLK
;
A
#
# COMPACT_ATOMS: atom_id res chain seq x y z
N ALA A 1 16.54 15.51 9.40
CA ALA A 1 15.53 14.83 8.54
C ALA A 1 15.91 14.78 7.04
N ARG A 2 17.18 15.03 6.68
CA ARG A 2 17.58 14.98 5.26
C ARG A 2 17.58 13.54 4.75
N GLY A 3 16.95 13.30 3.59
CA GLY A 3 16.91 11.99 2.95
C GLY A 3 15.86 11.03 3.52
N LEU A 4 14.90 11.49 4.33
CA LEU A 4 13.80 10.65 4.77
C LEU A 4 12.83 10.33 3.62
N PRO A 5 12.27 9.11 3.57
CA PRO A 5 11.13 8.81 2.74
C PRO A 5 9.95 9.73 3.04
N LEU A 6 9.05 9.87 2.07
CA LEU A 6 7.79 10.59 2.22
C LEU A 6 6.63 9.62 2.08
N VAL A 7 5.69 9.63 3.01
CA VAL A 7 4.40 8.94 2.91
C VAL A 7 3.29 9.97 2.84
N PHE A 8 2.49 9.94 1.79
CA PHE A 8 1.23 10.63 1.72
C PHE A 8 0.12 9.73 2.22
N SER A 9 -0.66 10.20 3.20
CA SER A 9 -1.86 9.53 3.70
C SER A 9 -3.08 10.36 3.34
N VAL A 10 -3.93 9.86 2.42
CA VAL A 10 -5.06 10.60 1.87
C VAL A 10 -6.39 10.07 2.39
N HIS A 11 -7.21 10.98 2.88
CA HIS A 11 -8.47 10.72 3.59
C HIS A 11 -9.59 10.21 2.66
N GLY A 12 -10.61 9.58 3.24
CA GLY A 12 -11.85 9.19 2.57
C GLY A 12 -12.79 10.39 2.33
N ARG A 13 -13.88 10.15 1.61
CA ARG A 13 -14.90 11.17 1.36
C ARG A 13 -15.53 11.66 2.67
N GLY A 14 -15.61 12.97 2.84
CA GLY A 14 -16.20 13.61 4.01
C GLY A 14 -15.35 13.58 5.27
N GLU A 15 -14.11 13.08 5.17
CA GLU A 15 -13.16 13.02 6.28
C GLU A 15 -12.22 14.23 6.24
N PRO A 16 -11.83 14.78 7.39
CA PRO A 16 -10.74 15.75 7.44
C PRO A 16 -9.41 15.06 7.12
N ALA A 17 -8.42 15.84 6.67
CA ALA A 17 -7.13 15.38 6.19
C ALA A 17 -6.43 14.37 7.12
N TRP A 18 -6.48 14.60 8.44
CA TRP A 18 -5.79 13.80 9.45
C TRP A 18 -6.45 12.44 9.75
N MET A 19 -7.75 12.30 9.46
CA MET A 19 -8.55 11.19 9.99
C MET A 19 -8.08 9.81 9.54
N PHE A 20 -7.71 9.67 8.26
CA PHE A 20 -7.22 8.37 7.79
C PHE A 20 -5.87 8.02 8.44
N ALA A 21 -4.97 8.97 8.56
CA ALA A 21 -3.67 8.75 9.20
C ALA A 21 -3.82 8.28 10.65
N GLU A 22 -4.73 8.89 11.41
CA GLU A 22 -5.01 8.51 12.80
C GLU A 22 -5.71 7.15 12.88
N LYS A 23 -6.78 6.93 12.09
CA LYS A 23 -7.52 5.65 12.10
C LYS A 23 -6.63 4.43 11.84
N ASN A 24 -5.64 4.57 10.99
CA ASN A 24 -4.72 3.49 10.63
C ASN A 24 -3.42 3.48 11.43
N GLY A 25 -3.17 4.53 12.21
CA GLY A 25 -1.93 4.65 12.99
C GLY A 25 -0.71 5.04 12.15
N TRP A 26 -0.88 5.71 11.00
CA TRP A 26 0.24 6.25 10.22
C TRP A 26 0.99 7.35 10.97
N ASP A 27 0.25 8.21 11.67
CA ASP A 27 0.78 9.25 12.55
C ASP A 27 1.63 8.65 13.67
N ARG A 28 1.07 7.68 14.38
CA ARG A 28 1.76 6.97 15.45
C ARG A 28 3.00 6.23 14.95
N LEU A 29 2.90 5.55 13.80
CA LEU A 29 4.03 4.86 13.20
C LEU A 29 5.15 5.82 12.79
N ALA A 30 4.81 7.01 12.29
CA ALA A 30 5.77 8.05 11.97
C ALA A 30 6.51 8.55 13.21
N ASP A 31 5.76 8.83 14.28
CA ASP A 31 6.30 9.31 15.55
C ASP A 31 7.18 8.26 16.26
N GLU A 32 6.72 7.02 16.32
CA GLU A 32 7.45 5.92 16.97
C GLU A 32 8.76 5.58 16.26
N THR A 33 8.76 5.64 14.94
CA THR A 33 9.91 5.15 14.17
C THR A 33 10.85 6.26 13.70
N GLY A 34 10.34 7.46 13.46
CA GLY A 34 11.08 8.52 12.78
C GLY A 34 11.57 8.12 11.37
N ALA A 35 11.03 7.06 10.79
CA ALA A 35 11.56 6.43 9.58
C ALA A 35 11.13 7.13 8.29
N PHE A 36 10.10 7.98 8.35
CA PHE A 36 9.58 8.74 7.20
C PHE A 36 8.93 10.05 7.64
N LEU A 37 8.78 10.96 6.70
CA LEU A 37 7.95 12.15 6.85
C LEU A 37 6.52 11.76 6.43
N LEU A 38 5.55 11.98 7.30
CA LEU A 38 4.13 11.82 6.98
C LEU A 38 3.56 13.15 6.48
N ALA A 39 2.89 13.11 5.34
CA ALA A 39 2.10 14.23 4.82
C ALA A 39 0.63 13.81 4.72
N VAL A 40 -0.24 14.61 5.28
CA VAL A 40 -1.71 14.40 5.27
C VAL A 40 -2.36 15.55 4.46
N PRO A 41 -2.37 15.45 3.13
CA PRO A 41 -2.94 16.50 2.30
C PRO A 41 -4.45 16.58 2.49
N ASP A 42 -4.95 17.80 2.49
CA ASP A 42 -6.37 18.08 2.47
C ASP A 42 -6.89 18.22 1.05
N SER A 43 -8.17 17.93 0.86
CA SER A 43 -8.87 18.16 -0.39
C SER A 43 -9.98 19.18 -0.21
N PRO A 44 -10.26 20.03 -1.20
CA PRO A 44 -11.40 20.91 -1.15
C PRO A 44 -12.70 20.11 -0.89
N GLU A 45 -13.56 20.60 0.02
CA GLU A 45 -14.85 19.98 0.34
C GLU A 45 -14.73 18.57 0.94
N ASN A 46 -13.57 18.19 1.45
CA ASN A 46 -13.28 16.84 1.98
C ASN A 46 -13.59 15.72 0.98
N ILE A 47 -13.32 15.95 -0.32
CA ILE A 47 -13.50 14.97 -1.38
C ILE A 47 -12.40 15.11 -2.43
N TRP A 48 -11.84 13.98 -2.86
CA TRP A 48 -10.88 13.91 -3.95
C TRP A 48 -11.60 13.78 -5.28
N PHE A 49 -11.37 14.72 -6.18
CA PHE A 49 -11.79 14.65 -7.58
C PHE A 49 -10.64 14.09 -8.41
N LEU A 50 -10.77 12.84 -8.82
CA LEU A 50 -9.65 12.03 -9.33
C LEU A 50 -8.92 12.69 -10.49
N GLU A 51 -9.65 13.24 -11.47
CA GLU A 51 -9.03 13.87 -12.63
C GLU A 51 -8.36 15.22 -12.34
N ARG A 52 -8.89 15.94 -11.35
CA ARG A 52 -8.45 17.31 -11.01
C ARG A 52 -7.28 17.32 -10.05
N ASP A 53 -7.35 16.49 -9.00
CA ASP A 53 -6.53 16.68 -7.81
C ASP A 53 -5.21 15.89 -7.87
N GLY A 54 -5.06 14.89 -8.75
CA GLY A 54 -3.87 14.05 -8.83
C GLY A 54 -2.55 14.80 -9.05
N GLY A 55 -2.60 15.96 -9.73
CA GLY A 55 -1.40 16.79 -9.96
C GLY A 55 -0.86 17.54 -8.72
N VAL A 56 -1.59 17.54 -7.61
CA VAL A 56 -1.15 18.23 -6.37
C VAL A 56 0.11 17.61 -5.79
N PHE A 57 0.25 16.29 -5.91
CA PHE A 57 1.36 15.56 -5.30
C PHE A 57 2.73 15.98 -5.82
N ALA A 58 2.87 16.25 -7.12
CA ALA A 58 4.14 16.74 -7.68
C ALA A 58 4.58 18.03 -7.01
N ARG A 59 3.67 19.01 -6.88
CA ARG A 59 3.96 20.31 -6.23
C ARG A 59 4.29 20.15 -4.74
N MET A 60 3.60 19.22 -4.05
CA MET A 60 3.87 18.93 -2.65
C MET A 60 5.24 18.28 -2.47
N ILE A 61 5.61 17.32 -3.32
CA ILE A 61 6.94 16.69 -3.30
C ILE A 61 8.02 17.74 -3.47
N ASP A 62 7.89 18.66 -4.44
CA ASP A 62 8.83 19.74 -4.67
C ASP A 62 8.99 20.63 -3.44
N ARG A 63 7.89 21.04 -2.85
CA ARG A 63 7.87 21.89 -1.65
C ARG A 63 8.45 21.19 -0.44
N LEU A 64 8.08 19.93 -0.20
CA LEU A 64 8.59 19.16 0.93
C LEU A 64 10.07 18.82 0.77
N HIS A 65 10.51 18.52 -0.45
CA HIS A 65 11.94 18.35 -0.73
C HIS A 65 12.74 19.62 -0.44
N SER A 66 12.28 20.77 -0.94
CA SER A 66 12.96 22.06 -0.73
C SER A 66 13.03 22.44 0.75
N ARG A 67 11.97 22.13 1.52
CA ARG A 67 11.89 22.52 2.94
C ARG A 67 12.56 21.54 3.89
N TYR A 68 12.41 20.25 3.65
CA TYR A 68 12.81 19.19 4.58
C TYR A 68 13.88 18.25 4.03
N GLY A 69 14.20 18.33 2.73
CA GLY A 69 15.19 17.46 2.10
C GLY A 69 14.77 15.99 2.03
N ILE A 70 13.49 15.73 1.76
CA ILE A 70 12.99 14.35 1.59
C ILE A 70 13.68 13.64 0.43
N ASP A 71 13.72 12.32 0.46
CA ASP A 71 14.19 11.49 -0.63
C ASP A 71 13.10 11.35 -1.71
N ARG A 72 13.32 11.93 -2.88
CA ARG A 72 12.37 11.89 -4.01
C ARG A 72 12.20 10.50 -4.63
N GLU A 73 13.17 9.62 -4.41
CA GLU A 73 13.09 8.24 -4.91
C GLU A 73 12.27 7.32 -4.00
N ARG A 74 11.99 7.76 -2.76
CA ARG A 74 11.22 7.03 -1.76
C ARG A 74 9.97 7.81 -1.34
N VAL A 75 9.09 8.02 -2.30
CA VAL A 75 7.77 8.64 -2.09
C VAL A 75 6.71 7.58 -2.23
N TYR A 76 5.83 7.49 -1.25
CA TYR A 76 4.77 6.51 -1.17
C TYR A 76 3.43 7.19 -1.00
N LEU A 77 2.38 6.55 -1.54
CA LEU A 77 1.02 7.07 -1.46
C LEU A 77 0.08 5.99 -0.93
N THR A 78 -0.67 6.33 0.09
CA THR A 78 -1.70 5.48 0.69
C THR A 78 -2.98 6.29 0.91
N GLY A 79 -4.12 5.61 0.90
CA GLY A 79 -5.38 6.28 1.12
C GLY A 79 -6.55 5.33 1.28
N PHE A 80 -7.60 5.81 1.94
CA PHE A 80 -8.81 5.06 2.26
C PHE A 80 -9.99 5.50 1.41
N SER A 81 -10.82 4.54 0.94
CA SER A 81 -12.06 4.83 0.23
C SER A 81 -11.84 5.73 -0.99
N ASN A 82 -12.42 6.93 -1.02
CA ASN A 82 -12.15 7.95 -2.04
C ASN A 82 -10.66 8.33 -2.11
N GLY A 83 -9.95 8.38 -0.98
CA GLY A 83 -8.48 8.51 -0.95
C GLY A 83 -7.77 7.29 -1.52
N GLY A 84 -8.33 6.10 -1.36
CA GLY A 84 -7.83 4.88 -2.01
C GLY A 84 -7.99 4.93 -3.54
N MET A 85 -9.13 5.48 -4.03
CA MET A 85 -9.32 5.76 -5.46
C MET A 85 -8.30 6.78 -5.95
N MET A 86 -8.06 7.86 -5.20
CA MET A 86 -7.04 8.86 -5.52
C MET A 86 -5.62 8.25 -5.51
N THR A 87 -5.32 7.35 -4.58
CA THR A 87 -4.04 6.62 -4.55
C THR A 87 -3.82 5.86 -5.84
N ARG A 88 -4.83 5.17 -6.33
CA ARG A 88 -4.77 4.45 -7.59
C ARG A 88 -4.62 5.39 -8.78
N GLU A 89 -5.49 6.39 -8.86
CA GLU A 89 -5.51 7.35 -9.97
C GLU A 89 -4.18 8.11 -10.09
N ALA A 90 -3.71 8.69 -8.99
CA ALA A 90 -2.45 9.42 -8.98
C ALA A 90 -1.25 8.52 -9.30
N GLY A 91 -1.23 7.29 -8.75
CA GLY A 91 -0.19 6.31 -9.04
C GLY A 91 -0.18 5.86 -10.51
N THR A 92 -1.34 5.79 -11.15
CA THR A 92 -1.47 5.43 -12.56
C THR A 92 -1.09 6.58 -13.50
N ARG A 93 -1.59 7.77 -13.18
CA ARG A 93 -1.39 8.95 -14.03
C ARG A 93 -0.01 9.57 -13.89
N TYR A 94 0.59 9.44 -12.70
CA TYR A 94 1.90 10.00 -12.36
C TYR A 94 2.84 8.94 -11.75
N PRO A 95 3.05 7.80 -12.44
CA PRO A 95 3.81 6.67 -11.87
C PRO A 95 5.26 7.03 -11.53
N GLN A 96 5.81 8.06 -12.17
CA GLN A 96 7.16 8.55 -11.90
C GLN A 96 7.32 9.18 -10.52
N LEU A 97 6.22 9.55 -9.86
CA LEU A 97 6.26 10.20 -8.55
C LEU A 97 6.38 9.22 -7.38
N PHE A 98 5.93 7.97 -7.56
CA PHE A 98 5.73 7.06 -6.42
C PHE A 98 6.56 5.78 -6.58
N ALA A 99 7.19 5.34 -5.50
CA ALA A 99 7.93 4.08 -5.44
C ALA A 99 7.01 2.88 -5.14
N ALA A 100 5.96 3.08 -4.37
CA ALA A 100 4.92 2.08 -4.09
C ALA A 100 3.61 2.75 -3.67
N LEU A 101 2.51 1.99 -3.78
CA LEU A 101 1.16 2.42 -3.42
C LEU A 101 0.54 1.50 -2.37
N SER A 102 -0.41 2.05 -1.60
CA SER A 102 -1.26 1.26 -0.70
C SER A 102 -2.70 1.78 -0.69
N PRO A 103 -3.55 1.37 -1.64
CA PRO A 103 -4.98 1.69 -1.63
C PRO A 103 -5.74 0.81 -0.63
N TRP A 104 -6.62 1.42 0.17
CA TRP A 104 -7.39 0.78 1.23
C TRP A 104 -8.87 0.89 0.94
N ASN A 105 -9.57 -0.26 0.83
CA ASN A 105 -11.01 -0.32 0.59
C ASN A 105 -11.46 0.68 -0.49
N ALA A 106 -10.73 0.70 -1.60
CA ALA A 106 -10.97 1.64 -2.66
C ALA A 106 -12.15 1.18 -3.52
N PRO A 107 -13.25 1.96 -3.62
CA PRO A 107 -14.39 1.64 -4.46
C PRO A 107 -14.01 1.47 -5.94
N PRO A 108 -14.88 0.86 -6.77
CA PRO A 108 -14.65 0.74 -8.20
C PRO A 108 -14.47 2.13 -8.83
N ALA A 109 -13.62 2.20 -9.83
CA ALA A 109 -13.58 3.33 -10.74
C ALA A 109 -14.08 2.87 -12.11
N GLU A 110 -14.89 3.69 -12.75
CA GLU A 110 -15.46 3.37 -14.08
C GLU A 110 -14.38 3.28 -15.17
N THR A 111 -13.27 3.99 -15.02
CA THR A 111 -12.16 3.99 -15.96
C THR A 111 -10.83 3.90 -15.21
N TRP A 112 -10.00 2.96 -15.64
CA TRP A 112 -8.63 2.83 -15.17
C TRP A 112 -7.67 2.99 -16.32
N PRO A 113 -6.90 4.08 -16.39
CA PRO A 113 -5.77 4.13 -17.29
C PRO A 113 -4.76 3.08 -16.83
N GLY A 114 -4.37 2.19 -17.76
CA GLY A 114 -3.50 1.07 -17.40
C GLY A 114 -2.06 1.50 -17.14
N PHE A 115 -1.45 1.04 -16.08
CA PHE A 115 0.00 1.13 -15.86
C PHE A 115 0.81 0.47 -16.97
N ALA A 116 0.19 -0.50 -17.69
CA ALA A 116 0.88 -1.35 -18.63
C ALA A 116 1.40 -0.62 -19.87
N GLU A 117 0.72 0.45 -20.28
CA GLU A 117 1.07 1.17 -21.54
C GLU A 117 2.41 1.90 -21.46
N GLY A 118 2.86 2.26 -20.26
CA GLY A 118 4.14 2.94 -20.03
C GLY A 118 5.30 2.05 -19.57
N GLY A 119 5.10 0.75 -19.40
CA GLY A 119 6.11 -0.16 -18.86
C GLY A 119 6.49 0.11 -17.39
N TRP A 120 5.63 0.82 -16.66
CA TRP A 120 5.85 1.15 -15.26
C TRP A 120 5.50 -0.03 -14.36
N GLN A 121 6.43 -0.42 -13.50
CA GLN A 121 6.14 -1.30 -12.37
C GLN A 121 5.76 -0.45 -11.17
N MET A 122 4.68 -0.83 -10.49
CA MET A 122 4.19 -0.11 -9.32
C MET A 122 3.88 -1.12 -8.21
N PRO A 123 4.82 -1.37 -7.32
CA PRO A 123 4.58 -2.21 -6.15
C PRO A 123 3.38 -1.71 -5.35
N CYS A 124 2.51 -2.64 -4.95
CA CYS A 124 1.22 -2.26 -4.37
C CYS A 124 0.86 -3.17 -3.20
N PHE A 125 0.53 -2.55 -2.05
CA PHE A 125 -0.09 -3.21 -0.92
C PHE A 125 -1.58 -2.85 -0.88
N ILE A 126 -2.43 -3.82 -1.17
CA ILE A 126 -3.89 -3.63 -1.22
C ILE A 126 -4.49 -4.14 0.07
N TYR A 127 -5.32 -3.33 0.71
CA TYR A 127 -6.08 -3.71 1.88
C TYR A 127 -7.59 -3.73 1.57
N LEU A 128 -8.27 -4.81 1.98
CA LEU A 128 -9.69 -5.04 1.72
C LEU A 128 -10.39 -5.55 2.98
N GLY A 129 -11.62 -5.12 3.19
CA GLY A 129 -12.55 -5.75 4.12
C GLY A 129 -13.48 -6.71 3.37
N ASP A 130 -13.61 -7.95 3.80
CA ASP A 130 -14.46 -8.94 3.10
C ASP A 130 -15.97 -8.67 3.25
N ASN A 131 -16.37 -7.84 4.21
CA ASN A 131 -17.74 -7.40 4.44
C ASN A 131 -17.94 -5.91 4.11
N ASP A 132 -17.12 -5.36 3.21
CA ASP A 132 -17.21 -3.98 2.76
C ASP A 132 -18.24 -3.84 1.62
N PRO A 133 -19.41 -3.22 1.87
CA PRO A 133 -20.44 -3.09 0.85
C PRO A 133 -20.10 -2.02 -0.21
N VAL A 134 -19.11 -1.16 0.05
CA VAL A 134 -18.75 -0.02 -0.80
C VAL A 134 -17.66 -0.42 -1.79
N ALA A 135 -16.67 -1.19 -1.33
CA ALA A 135 -15.54 -1.62 -2.16
C ALA A 135 -15.71 -3.03 -2.75
N ARG A 136 -16.78 -3.73 -2.40
CA ARG A 136 -17.04 -5.10 -2.86
C ARG A 136 -17.16 -5.19 -4.38
N GLY A 137 -16.46 -6.16 -4.96
CA GLY A 137 -16.45 -6.39 -6.41
C GLY A 137 -15.42 -5.55 -7.17
N THR A 138 -14.61 -4.75 -6.47
CA THR A 138 -13.54 -3.95 -7.07
C THR A 138 -12.19 -4.65 -7.00
N GLU A 139 -12.12 -5.68 -6.23
CA GLU A 139 -10.90 -6.38 -5.87
C GLU A 139 -10.26 -7.03 -7.10
N GLU A 140 -11.07 -7.75 -7.87
CA GLU A 140 -10.58 -8.55 -8.99
C GLU A 140 -10.00 -7.69 -10.12
N PRO A 141 -10.69 -6.68 -10.63
CA PRO A 141 -10.12 -5.80 -11.67
C PRO A 141 -8.90 -5.03 -11.21
N LEU A 142 -8.90 -4.54 -9.96
CA LEU A 142 -7.75 -3.86 -9.40
C LEU A 142 -6.54 -4.78 -9.33
N LEU A 143 -6.73 -5.97 -8.80
CA LEU A 143 -5.65 -6.91 -8.61
C LEU A 143 -5.11 -7.41 -9.97
N GLU A 144 -5.95 -7.73 -10.94
CA GLU A 144 -5.51 -8.10 -12.29
C GLU A 144 -4.64 -7.00 -12.92
N GLN A 145 -5.04 -5.76 -12.77
CA GLN A 145 -4.28 -4.62 -13.29
C GLN A 145 -2.92 -4.50 -12.60
N MET A 146 -2.89 -4.60 -11.26
CA MET A 146 -1.65 -4.52 -10.48
C MET A 146 -0.71 -5.68 -10.79
N LEU A 147 -1.22 -6.90 -10.92
CA LEU A 147 -0.42 -8.07 -11.30
C LEU A 147 0.18 -7.90 -12.69
N ARG A 148 -0.62 -7.46 -13.66
CA ARG A 148 -0.14 -7.21 -15.02
C ARG A 148 0.94 -6.13 -15.06
N ALA A 149 0.71 -5.00 -14.38
CA ALA A 149 1.65 -3.90 -14.31
C ALA A 149 3.00 -4.29 -13.67
N ASN A 150 2.95 -5.23 -12.73
CA ASN A 150 4.14 -5.69 -12.01
C ASN A 150 4.75 -6.98 -12.57
N CYS A 151 4.29 -7.46 -13.71
CA CYS A 151 4.76 -8.71 -14.34
C CYS A 151 4.62 -9.93 -13.41
N CYS A 152 3.62 -9.94 -12.55
CA CYS A 152 3.30 -11.07 -11.69
C CYS A 152 2.37 -12.05 -12.41
N ALA A 153 2.56 -13.35 -12.17
CA ALA A 153 1.63 -14.36 -12.66
C ALA A 153 0.29 -14.25 -11.91
N ALA A 154 -0.80 -14.20 -12.65
CA ALA A 154 -2.15 -14.30 -12.09
C ALA A 154 -2.46 -15.77 -11.81
N VAL A 155 -2.64 -16.11 -10.55
CA VAL A 155 -3.13 -17.45 -10.17
C VAL A 155 -4.63 -17.32 -9.90
N ARG A 156 -5.46 -17.88 -10.81
CA ARG A 156 -6.90 -17.99 -10.59
C ARG A 156 -7.22 -19.37 -10.00
N THR A 157 -7.91 -19.38 -8.90
CA THR A 157 -8.47 -20.61 -8.33
C THR A 157 -9.93 -20.80 -8.77
N ALA A 158 -10.44 -22.04 -8.69
CA ALA A 158 -11.81 -22.38 -9.14
C ALA A 158 -12.94 -21.67 -8.35
N GLY A 159 -12.64 -21.08 -7.21
CA GLY A 159 -13.60 -20.37 -6.33
C GLY A 159 -13.65 -18.85 -6.53
N GLY A 160 -12.95 -18.31 -7.53
CA GLY A 160 -12.78 -16.88 -7.70
C GLY A 160 -11.39 -16.41 -7.28
N PHE A 161 -11.13 -15.12 -7.48
CA PHE A 161 -9.76 -14.64 -7.49
C PHE A 161 -9.18 -14.34 -6.11
N VAL A 162 -9.98 -13.83 -5.21
CA VAL A 162 -9.48 -13.26 -3.95
C VAL A 162 -9.68 -14.16 -2.74
N PRO A 163 -10.83 -14.82 -2.51
CA PRO A 163 -11.09 -15.50 -1.26
C PRO A 163 -10.14 -16.66 -0.97
N ASP A 164 -9.96 -17.57 -1.91
CA ASP A 164 -9.18 -18.80 -1.67
C ASP A 164 -7.67 -18.56 -1.67
N ALA A 165 -7.19 -17.68 -2.55
CA ALA A 165 -5.77 -17.33 -2.61
C ALA A 165 -5.32 -16.55 -1.36
N ILE A 166 -6.19 -15.72 -0.79
CA ILE A 166 -5.89 -14.93 0.39
C ILE A 166 -5.93 -15.75 1.67
N TYR A 167 -6.91 -16.62 1.81
CA TYR A 167 -7.03 -17.48 3.00
C TYR A 167 -6.01 -18.62 3.02
N ASN A 168 -5.45 -18.99 1.87
CA ASN A 168 -4.43 -20.02 1.73
C ASN A 168 -3.05 -19.46 1.37
N GLY A 169 -2.90 -18.13 1.28
CA GLY A 169 -1.63 -17.47 0.96
C GLY A 169 -0.68 -17.36 2.14
N GLU A 170 0.50 -16.87 1.86
CA GLU A 170 1.50 -16.55 2.88
C GLU A 170 0.97 -15.41 3.79
N ASN A 171 0.76 -15.71 5.05
CA ASN A 171 0.22 -14.77 6.03
C ASN A 171 1.33 -14.10 6.86
N HIS A 172 2.17 -13.33 6.20
CA HIS A 172 3.37 -12.76 6.81
C HIS A 172 3.11 -11.77 7.95
N TYR A 173 1.96 -11.11 7.94
CA TYR A 173 1.69 -10.03 8.89
C TYR A 173 0.80 -10.43 10.06
N THR A 174 0.08 -11.52 9.94
CA THR A 174 -0.85 -11.98 10.98
C THR A 174 -0.11 -12.42 12.24
N ALA A 175 0.97 -13.17 12.07
CA ALA A 175 1.80 -13.64 13.19
C ALA A 175 2.45 -12.48 13.97
N ALA A 176 2.85 -11.42 13.29
CA ALA A 176 3.45 -10.24 13.93
C ALA A 176 2.49 -9.48 14.84
N ARG A 177 1.18 -9.70 14.72
CA ARG A 177 0.12 -9.04 15.50
C ARG A 177 -0.51 -9.91 16.56
N GLY A 178 -0.09 -11.16 16.68
CA GLY A 178 -0.67 -12.12 17.59
C GLY A 178 -2.01 -12.69 17.16
N TYR A 179 -2.42 -12.51 15.90
CA TYR A 179 -3.54 -13.22 15.30
C TYR A 179 -3.11 -14.59 14.80
N THR A 180 -3.96 -15.58 14.93
CA THR A 180 -3.72 -16.89 14.33
C THR A 180 -4.02 -16.82 12.83
N GLU A 181 -3.22 -17.52 12.02
CA GLU A 181 -3.42 -17.62 10.60
C GLU A 181 -4.86 -18.02 10.25
N GLY A 182 -5.48 -17.30 9.31
CA GLY A 182 -6.86 -17.55 8.89
C GLY A 182 -7.95 -17.05 9.83
N GLU A 183 -7.63 -16.52 11.01
CA GLU A 183 -8.67 -16.00 11.91
C GLU A 183 -9.25 -14.67 11.47
N ARG A 184 -8.43 -13.67 11.25
CA ARG A 184 -8.90 -12.33 10.93
C ARG A 184 -8.27 -11.73 9.68
N PHE A 185 -7.02 -12.01 9.41
CA PHE A 185 -6.29 -11.51 8.25
C PHE A 185 -5.85 -12.67 7.37
N GLY A 186 -6.08 -12.54 6.07
CA GLY A 186 -5.46 -13.36 5.06
C GLY A 186 -4.64 -12.47 4.13
N THR A 187 -3.38 -12.84 3.88
CA THR A 187 -2.49 -12.07 3.03
C THR A 187 -1.94 -12.95 1.91
N ALA A 188 -2.13 -12.51 0.67
CA ALA A 188 -1.51 -13.10 -0.50
C ALA A 188 -0.39 -12.20 -1.00
N VAL A 189 0.75 -12.80 -1.35
CA VAL A 189 1.91 -12.11 -1.88
C VAL A 189 2.20 -12.62 -3.29
N TYR A 190 2.19 -11.73 -4.25
CA TYR A 190 2.48 -12.03 -5.65
C TYR A 190 3.85 -11.51 -6.03
N ARG A 191 4.62 -12.38 -6.68
CA ARG A 191 6.02 -12.13 -7.02
C ARG A 191 6.18 -12.02 -8.53
N ASP A 192 7.14 -11.21 -8.97
CA ASP A 192 7.57 -11.20 -10.36
C ASP A 192 8.41 -12.46 -10.71
N ALA A 193 8.84 -12.56 -11.96
CA ALA A 193 9.65 -13.70 -12.43
C ALA A 193 11.02 -13.83 -11.74
N GLN A 194 11.48 -12.79 -11.05
CA GLN A 194 12.71 -12.77 -10.26
C GLN A 194 12.47 -13.13 -8.78
N GLY A 195 11.23 -13.45 -8.41
CA GLY A 195 10.86 -13.77 -7.05
C GLY A 195 10.66 -12.54 -6.14
N VAL A 196 10.73 -11.33 -6.69
CA VAL A 196 10.53 -10.10 -5.92
C VAL A 196 9.05 -9.90 -5.63
N PRO A 197 8.61 -9.74 -4.35
CA PRO A 197 7.23 -9.41 -4.04
C PRO A 197 6.85 -8.07 -4.67
N ARG A 198 5.80 -8.03 -5.46
CA ARG A 198 5.37 -6.80 -6.14
C ARG A 198 3.97 -6.37 -5.76
N VAL A 199 3.10 -7.33 -5.49
CA VAL A 199 1.73 -7.06 -5.06
C VAL A 199 1.44 -7.87 -3.82
N CYS A 200 0.92 -7.19 -2.82
CA CYS A 200 0.46 -7.78 -1.58
C CYS A 200 -1.01 -7.43 -1.39
N VAL A 201 -1.84 -8.41 -1.09
CA VAL A 201 -3.26 -8.20 -0.82
C VAL A 201 -3.57 -8.75 0.54
N THR A 202 -4.06 -7.90 1.43
CA THR A 202 -4.55 -8.30 2.74
C THR A 202 -6.06 -8.13 2.81
N VAL A 203 -6.76 -9.19 3.15
CA VAL A 203 -8.19 -9.15 3.44
C VAL A 203 -8.43 -9.35 4.92
N MET A 204 -9.20 -8.45 5.50
CA MET A 204 -9.63 -8.56 6.88
C MET A 204 -11.04 -9.13 6.94
N LYS A 205 -11.17 -10.26 7.64
CA LYS A 205 -12.42 -11.00 7.80
C LYS A 205 -13.43 -10.21 8.64
N ASN A 206 -14.67 -10.19 8.17
CA ASN A 206 -15.79 -9.48 8.78
C ASN A 206 -15.54 -7.96 8.97
N MET A 207 -14.70 -7.38 8.13
CA MET A 207 -14.42 -5.94 8.16
C MET A 207 -15.37 -5.21 7.21
N PRO A 208 -16.18 -4.29 7.73
CA PRO A 208 -16.98 -3.39 6.89
C PRO A 208 -16.10 -2.31 6.24
N HIS A 209 -16.74 -1.34 5.58
CA HIS A 209 -16.02 -0.19 5.00
C HIS A 209 -15.35 0.64 6.09
N GLY A 210 -14.08 0.39 6.32
CA GLY A 210 -13.33 1.00 7.41
C GLY A 210 -11.85 0.68 7.37
N ALA A 211 -11.16 1.18 8.36
CA ALA A 211 -9.74 0.94 8.59
C ALA A 211 -9.52 0.76 10.10
N ILE A 212 -8.50 0.03 10.47
CA ILE A 212 -8.13 -0.17 11.86
C ILE A 212 -6.69 0.24 12.14
N HIS A 213 -6.41 0.52 13.41
CA HIS A 213 -5.06 0.79 13.87
C HIS A 213 -4.09 -0.35 13.53
N ASP A 214 -2.85 0.02 13.34
CA ASP A 214 -1.67 -0.84 13.15
C ASP A 214 -1.54 -1.54 11.79
N GLU A 215 -2.54 -1.43 10.88
CA GLU A 215 -2.40 -1.93 9.51
C GLU A 215 -1.37 -1.13 8.69
N SER A 216 -1.13 0.13 9.05
CA SER A 216 -0.08 0.96 8.44
C SER A 216 1.32 0.33 8.54
N ARG A 217 1.62 -0.39 9.64
CA ARG A 217 2.92 -1.04 9.80
C ARG A 217 3.17 -2.09 8.72
N ALA A 218 2.19 -2.93 8.40
CA ALA A 218 2.31 -3.94 7.36
C ALA A 218 2.50 -3.29 5.97
N ALA A 219 1.71 -2.25 5.67
CA ALA A 219 1.86 -1.50 4.43
C ALA A 219 3.23 -0.79 4.35
N TRP A 220 3.70 -0.20 5.46
CA TRP A 220 5.02 0.43 5.52
C TRP A 220 6.15 -0.57 5.29
N GLU A 221 6.14 -1.72 5.97
CA GLU A 221 7.16 -2.77 5.81
C GLU A 221 7.21 -3.30 4.37
N PHE A 222 6.09 -3.33 3.68
CA PHE A 222 6.06 -3.63 2.26
C PHE A 222 6.61 -2.48 1.42
N MET A 223 6.05 -1.27 1.55
CA MET A 223 6.38 -0.14 0.68
C MET A 223 7.83 0.32 0.80
N ARG A 224 8.40 0.37 2.01
CA ARG A 224 9.77 0.85 2.27
C ARG A 224 10.87 0.03 1.58
N ARG A 225 10.52 -1.13 1.06
CA ARG A 225 11.43 -2.00 0.29
C ARG A 225 11.75 -1.43 -1.09
N TYR A 226 10.95 -0.48 -1.58
CA TYR A 226 11.06 0.02 -2.94
C TYR A 226 11.53 1.45 -2.99
N ARG A 227 12.28 1.73 -4.04
CA ARG A 227 12.62 3.08 -4.47
C ARG A 227 12.43 3.20 -5.97
N ARG A 228 12.26 4.42 -6.47
CA ARG A 228 12.12 4.71 -7.89
C ARG A 228 13.24 5.66 -8.32
N PRO A 229 14.37 5.15 -8.82
CA PRO A 229 15.47 5.99 -9.27
C PRO A 229 15.08 6.72 -10.57
N GLY A 230 15.04 8.04 -10.51
CA GLY A 230 14.69 8.89 -11.67
C GLY A 230 13.35 8.51 -12.30
N ASN A 231 13.33 8.36 -13.63
CA ASN A 231 12.16 7.90 -14.40
C ASN A 231 12.12 6.37 -14.59
N GLY A 232 12.87 5.63 -13.77
CA GLY A 232 13.02 4.19 -13.89
C GLY A 232 11.89 3.39 -13.25
N LYS A 233 12.00 2.07 -13.37
CA LYS A 233 11.13 1.12 -12.68
C LYS A 233 11.39 1.16 -11.18
N ALA A 234 10.37 0.88 -10.36
CA ALA A 234 10.57 0.69 -8.94
C ALA A 234 11.50 -0.52 -8.69
N VAL A 235 12.57 -0.27 -7.95
CA VAL A 235 13.56 -1.30 -7.60
C VAL A 235 13.48 -1.62 -6.12
N GLU A 236 13.70 -2.87 -5.76
CA GLU A 236 13.81 -3.29 -4.37
C GLU A 236 15.17 -2.83 -3.80
N THR A 237 15.14 -2.17 -2.65
CA THR A 237 16.35 -1.64 -2.00
C THR A 237 17.00 -2.64 -1.05
N VAL A 238 16.24 -3.62 -0.59
CA VAL A 238 16.71 -4.70 0.27
C VAL A 238 16.70 -5.97 -0.55
N PRO A 239 17.86 -6.59 -0.84
CA PRO A 239 17.89 -7.91 -1.46
C PRO A 239 17.06 -8.89 -0.62
N HIS A 240 16.33 -9.74 -1.28
CA HIS A 240 15.62 -10.84 -0.64
C HIS A 240 16.65 -11.80 -0.04
N THR A 241 17.15 -11.51 1.18
CA THR A 241 17.85 -12.51 1.96
C THR A 241 16.79 -13.37 2.63
N GLU A 242 16.84 -14.66 2.43
CA GLU A 242 16.02 -15.70 3.07
C GLU A 242 16.13 -15.73 4.62
N SER A 243 16.65 -14.67 5.23
CA SER A 243 17.07 -14.60 6.63
C SER A 243 16.00 -14.13 7.63
N THR A 244 14.79 -13.84 7.21
CA THR A 244 13.75 -13.35 8.15
C THR A 244 13.13 -14.44 9.02
N GLU A 245 13.22 -15.71 8.63
CA GLU A 245 12.77 -16.83 9.49
C GLU A 245 13.72 -17.07 10.67
N THR A 246 15.02 -16.83 10.48
CA THR A 246 16.03 -17.11 11.50
C THR A 246 16.09 -16.03 12.59
N GLU A 247 15.79 -14.78 12.28
CA GLU A 247 15.77 -13.70 13.28
C GLU A 247 14.54 -13.75 14.18
N CYS A 248 13.40 -14.13 13.63
CA CYS A 248 12.17 -14.29 14.41
C CYS A 248 12.28 -15.48 15.38
N ALA A 249 12.97 -16.55 14.98
CA ALA A 249 13.24 -17.70 15.85
C ALA A 249 14.22 -17.35 16.99
N LYS A 250 15.28 -16.58 16.72
CA LYS A 250 16.25 -16.14 17.73
C LYS A 250 15.65 -15.21 18.77
N GLN A 251 14.79 -14.26 18.37
CA GLN A 251 14.12 -13.37 19.33
C GLN A 251 13.11 -14.11 20.22
N LYS A 252 12.55 -15.23 19.79
CA LYS A 252 11.72 -16.09 20.63
C LYS A 252 12.52 -16.85 21.68
N GLU A 253 13.71 -17.32 21.35
CA GLU A 253 14.58 -18.03 22.30
C GLU A 253 15.18 -17.09 23.36
N GLU A 254 15.48 -15.84 23.02
CA GLU A 254 16.00 -14.85 23.98
C GLU A 254 14.94 -14.33 24.97
N ARG A 255 13.65 -14.42 24.65
CA ARG A 255 12.54 -14.04 25.55
C ARG A 255 12.10 -15.16 26.49
N LEU A 256 12.60 -16.37 26.32
CA LEU A 256 12.30 -17.54 27.14
C LEU A 256 13.44 -17.93 28.11
N LYS A 257 14.51 -17.14 28.14
CA LYS A 257 15.58 -17.19 29.14
C LYS A 257 15.51 -15.99 30.07
#